data_1bbb08468d28f36596a7d3391ce4df8e
#
_entry.id   1bbb08468d28f36596a7d3391ce4df8e
#
_cell.length_a   1.000
_cell.length_b   1.000
_cell.length_c   1.000
_cell.angle_alpha   90.00
_cell.angle_beta   90.00
_cell.angle_gamma   90.00
#
_symmetry.space_group_name_H-M   'P 1'
#
loop_
_entity.id
_entity.type
_entity.pdbx_description
1 polymer ?
#
loop_
_entity_poly.entity_id
_entity_poly.type
_entity_poly.pdbx_seq_one_letter_code
_entity_poly.pdbx_strand_id
1 'polypeptide(L)'
;LDAMQRVAASAPGGPLLIVAGPGTGKTRTLTHRIAYLCAELNVYPEHCLAITFTRRAAEELQHRLEGLLGPVAEDITVGTFHSVGLTILRENAKTAGLPADFRIADDTERAAARAEAGDDDAAYVKLLRAADLVDLDELVSLPVALLRDHPELVERYRDRWRWIFVDEYQDVDATQYELLRLLSPPDGNLCAIGDPDQAIYSFRGADVSYFLRFSQDFVDARLVRLTRNYRSSAPILAAAVQAIAPSTLVRDRRLDPARLDPGAPLVGRYPAASVTDEADFVVRTIDELVGGLSHRSLDSGRIDGHTSNVSFSDIAVLYRTDAQAAPIRDALARANIPVQKRSHNRLRDLPGVAAIARELRHADGLGGSVAARVRLAGQVLAQRYATPTLDTTSGVTPEDIWTAVDVLTPLAHRCGDDVASFLSQIATGAEVDALDPRAEAVTLLTLHAAKGLEFPVVFLVGCEDGLLPLRLPGTTPTEAEIAEERRLFFVGLTRAQDRLYVSHVRRRLRHGQERECVPSPFLDAIDAGLFERLGDSAPRRPKDRQLRLL
;
A
#
# COMPACT_ATOMS: atom_id res chain seq x y z
N LEU A 1 7.81 22.66 8.37
CA LEU A 1 8.70 21.64 8.93
C LEU A 1 9.03 21.89 10.39
N ASP A 2 9.12 20.83 11.22
CA ASP A 2 9.69 20.92 12.57
C ASP A 2 11.23 21.00 12.55
N ALA A 3 11.84 21.05 13.75
CA ALA A 3 13.28 21.22 13.87
C ALA A 3 14.06 20.07 13.19
N MET A 4 13.66 18.80 13.42
CA MET A 4 14.36 17.65 12.86
C MET A 4 14.08 17.48 11.37
N GLN A 5 12.85 17.75 10.93
CA GLN A 5 12.53 17.80 9.50
C GLN A 5 13.33 18.89 8.79
N ARG A 6 13.52 20.08 9.41
CA ARG A 6 14.40 21.14 8.85
C ARG A 6 15.85 20.67 8.75
N VAL A 7 16.38 20.06 9.81
CA VAL A 7 17.75 19.49 9.79
C VAL A 7 17.92 18.50 8.64
N ALA A 8 16.95 17.60 8.44
CA ALA A 8 16.98 16.64 7.35
C ALA A 8 16.87 17.32 5.98
N ALA A 9 15.94 18.27 5.83
CA ALA A 9 15.70 18.97 4.56
C ALA A 9 16.89 19.85 4.15
N SER A 10 17.54 20.53 5.10
CA SER A 10 18.67 21.42 4.83
C SER A 10 20.05 20.76 5.01
N ALA A 11 20.11 19.45 5.18
CA ALA A 11 21.38 18.74 5.28
C ALA A 11 22.23 18.98 4.02
N PRO A 12 23.55 19.23 4.15
CA PRO A 12 24.43 19.42 3.00
C PRO A 12 24.55 18.14 2.14
N GLY A 13 25.31 18.21 1.05
CA GLY A 13 25.60 17.08 0.18
C GLY A 13 26.26 15.90 0.91
N GLY A 14 26.29 14.77 0.24
CA GLY A 14 26.75 13.48 0.74
C GLY A 14 25.60 12.54 1.14
N PRO A 15 25.93 11.30 1.51
CA PRO A 15 24.92 10.30 1.88
C PRO A 15 24.14 10.69 3.14
N LEU A 16 22.83 10.53 3.08
CA LEU A 16 21.91 10.86 4.18
C LEU A 16 20.89 9.76 4.39
N LEU A 17 20.83 9.20 5.59
CA LEU A 17 19.77 8.29 6.01
C LEU A 17 18.82 9.03 6.96
N ILE A 18 17.53 9.06 6.61
CA ILE A 18 16.48 9.61 7.44
C ILE A 18 15.62 8.46 7.98
N VAL A 19 15.79 8.17 9.27
CA VAL A 19 14.96 7.18 9.98
C VAL A 19 13.67 7.87 10.43
N ALA A 20 12.57 7.56 9.81
CA ALA A 20 11.33 8.30 9.96
C ALA A 20 10.14 7.35 10.19
N GLY A 21 9.63 7.32 11.42
CA GLY A 21 8.48 6.50 11.79
C GLY A 21 7.18 6.84 11.03
N PRO A 22 6.12 6.05 11.23
CA PRO A 22 4.82 6.35 10.64
C PRO A 22 4.33 7.72 11.09
N GLY A 23 3.69 8.48 10.19
CA GLY A 23 3.11 9.79 10.52
C GLY A 23 4.09 10.89 10.88
N THR A 24 5.41 10.69 10.70
CA THR A 24 6.43 11.72 11.00
C THR A 24 6.69 12.68 9.83
N GLY A 25 5.96 12.54 8.73
CA GLY A 25 6.09 13.41 7.56
C GLY A 25 7.27 13.06 6.66
N LYS A 26 7.53 11.75 6.42
CA LYS A 26 8.56 11.25 5.48
C LYS A 26 8.53 11.99 4.15
N THR A 27 7.45 11.82 3.40
CA THR A 27 7.30 12.40 2.05
C THR A 27 7.39 13.93 2.08
N ARG A 28 6.81 14.59 3.11
CA ARG A 28 6.93 16.04 3.29
C ARG A 28 8.38 16.47 3.49
N THR A 29 9.15 15.73 4.29
CA THR A 29 10.57 16.05 4.53
C THR A 29 11.38 15.87 3.25
N LEU A 30 11.12 14.79 2.50
CA LEU A 30 11.80 14.49 1.25
C LEU A 30 11.52 15.57 0.18
N THR A 31 10.27 15.97 -0.03
CA THR A 31 9.90 17.02 -0.98
C THR A 31 10.53 18.36 -0.64
N HIS A 32 10.53 18.73 0.64
CA HIS A 32 11.16 19.98 1.07
C HIS A 32 12.69 19.93 0.96
N ARG A 33 13.32 18.75 1.11
CA ARG A 33 14.74 18.58 0.84
C ARG A 33 15.07 18.85 -0.62
N ILE A 34 14.33 18.23 -1.53
CA ILE A 34 14.50 18.44 -2.97
C ILE A 34 14.31 19.93 -3.31
N ALA A 35 13.22 20.51 -2.82
CA ALA A 35 12.92 21.93 -3.03
C ALA A 35 14.02 22.86 -2.46
N TYR A 36 14.54 22.55 -1.27
CA TYR A 36 15.64 23.32 -0.66
C TYR A 36 16.93 23.26 -1.50
N LEU A 37 17.28 22.07 -2.01
CA LEU A 37 18.46 21.89 -2.87
C LEU A 37 18.32 22.72 -4.15
N CYS A 38 17.18 22.70 -4.80
CA CYS A 38 16.94 23.46 -6.03
C CYS A 38 16.88 24.97 -5.78
N ALA A 39 16.13 25.42 -4.77
CA ALA A 39 15.88 26.83 -4.54
C ALA A 39 17.02 27.56 -3.82
N GLU A 40 17.67 26.92 -2.83
CA GLU A 40 18.64 27.56 -1.96
C GLU A 40 20.10 27.19 -2.29
N LEU A 41 20.33 25.96 -2.78
CA LEU A 41 21.67 25.48 -3.13
C LEU A 41 21.91 25.48 -4.65
N ASN A 42 20.99 26.00 -5.45
CA ASN A 42 21.07 26.09 -6.90
C ASN A 42 21.38 24.76 -7.60
N VAL A 43 20.87 23.66 -7.07
CA VAL A 43 20.93 22.36 -7.74
C VAL A 43 19.96 22.38 -8.92
N TYR A 44 20.43 22.04 -10.10
CA TYR A 44 19.56 21.96 -11.27
C TYR A 44 18.56 20.80 -11.11
N PRO A 45 17.27 21.02 -11.34
CA PRO A 45 16.22 19.99 -11.16
C PRO A 45 16.46 18.72 -11.97
N GLU A 46 16.97 18.83 -13.20
CA GLU A 46 17.34 17.70 -14.05
C GLU A 46 18.42 16.78 -13.45
N HIS A 47 19.16 17.26 -12.44
CA HIS A 47 20.12 16.44 -11.69
C HIS A 47 19.51 15.70 -10.50
N CYS A 48 18.20 15.83 -10.28
CA CYS A 48 17.49 15.18 -9.20
C CYS A 48 16.71 13.96 -9.71
N LEU A 49 16.93 12.81 -9.07
CA LEU A 49 16.16 11.58 -9.26
C LEU A 49 15.47 11.20 -7.94
N ALA A 50 14.16 11.15 -7.94
CA ALA A 50 13.36 10.72 -6.79
C ALA A 50 12.65 9.39 -7.09
N ILE A 51 12.93 8.36 -6.29
CA ILE A 51 12.43 7.01 -6.46
C ILE A 51 11.47 6.67 -5.32
N THR A 52 10.31 6.13 -5.68
CA THR A 52 9.30 5.60 -4.75
C THR A 52 8.94 4.17 -5.12
N PHE A 53 8.17 3.48 -4.25
CA PHE A 53 7.78 2.09 -4.51
C PHE A 53 6.52 1.93 -5.36
N THR A 54 5.62 2.92 -5.35
CA THR A 54 4.37 2.87 -6.10
C THR A 54 4.22 4.09 -7.02
N ARG A 55 3.48 3.91 -8.11
CA ARG A 55 3.18 5.02 -9.03
C ARG A 55 2.40 6.13 -8.35
N ARG A 56 1.42 5.76 -7.53
CA ARG A 56 0.64 6.72 -6.75
C ARG A 56 1.53 7.59 -5.86
N ALA A 57 2.53 6.99 -5.20
CA ALA A 57 3.49 7.74 -4.39
C ALA A 57 4.37 8.67 -5.26
N ALA A 58 4.73 8.23 -6.49
CA ALA A 58 5.47 9.06 -7.44
C ALA A 58 4.62 10.25 -7.93
N GLU A 59 3.37 10.03 -8.30
CA GLU A 59 2.43 11.08 -8.70
C GLU A 59 2.20 12.09 -7.56
N GLU A 60 1.99 11.60 -6.34
CA GLU A 60 1.83 12.46 -5.16
C GLU A 60 3.11 13.26 -4.86
N LEU A 61 4.29 12.65 -5.00
CA LEU A 61 5.58 13.30 -4.83
C LEU A 61 5.76 14.40 -5.88
N GLN A 62 5.47 14.10 -7.15
CA GLN A 62 5.53 15.06 -8.25
C GLN A 62 4.61 16.25 -8.02
N HIS A 63 3.34 16.00 -7.70
CA HIS A 63 2.36 17.06 -7.43
C HIS A 63 2.79 17.97 -6.25
N ARG A 64 3.37 17.39 -5.21
CA ARG A 64 3.90 18.17 -4.06
C ARG A 64 5.10 19.03 -4.45
N LEU A 65 5.98 18.53 -5.33
CA LEU A 65 7.12 19.28 -5.86
C LEU A 65 6.66 20.43 -6.75
N GLU A 66 5.66 20.22 -7.60
CA GLU A 66 5.01 21.28 -8.40
C GLU A 66 4.43 22.38 -7.52
N GLY A 67 3.80 22.01 -6.40
CA GLY A 67 3.30 22.97 -5.41
C GLY A 67 4.39 23.80 -4.72
N LEU A 68 5.63 23.29 -4.66
CA LEU A 68 6.77 23.98 -4.00
C LEU A 68 7.66 24.74 -4.98
N LEU A 69 7.87 24.22 -6.18
CA LEU A 69 8.84 24.72 -7.16
C LEU A 69 8.19 25.30 -8.43
N GLY A 70 6.87 25.10 -8.59
CA GLY A 70 6.18 25.47 -9.83
C GLY A 70 6.62 24.60 -11.02
N PRO A 71 6.58 25.15 -12.25
CA PRO A 71 6.86 24.40 -13.49
C PRO A 71 8.25 23.74 -13.56
N VAL A 72 9.23 24.28 -12.84
CA VAL A 72 10.59 23.73 -12.78
C VAL A 72 10.66 22.32 -12.18
N ALA A 73 9.61 21.91 -11.43
CA ALA A 73 9.49 20.55 -10.91
C ALA A 73 9.33 19.48 -12.00
N GLU A 74 8.91 19.84 -13.21
CA GLU A 74 8.77 18.92 -14.35
C GLU A 74 10.14 18.36 -14.82
N ASP A 75 11.22 19.11 -14.57
CA ASP A 75 12.58 18.68 -14.91
C ASP A 75 13.15 17.66 -13.93
N ILE A 76 12.54 17.48 -12.75
CA ILE A 76 12.93 16.47 -11.76
C ILE A 76 12.46 15.09 -12.26
N THR A 77 13.36 14.12 -12.32
CA THR A 77 12.97 12.74 -12.63
C THR A 77 12.32 12.12 -11.39
N VAL A 78 11.00 11.88 -11.43
CA VAL A 78 10.25 11.19 -10.36
C VAL A 78 9.67 9.89 -10.90
N GLY A 79 9.87 8.79 -10.19
CA GLY A 79 9.34 7.50 -10.64
C GLY A 79 9.51 6.36 -9.64
N THR A 80 9.22 5.15 -10.13
CA THR A 80 9.52 3.89 -9.43
C THR A 80 10.81 3.28 -9.97
N PHE A 81 11.38 2.29 -9.28
CA PHE A 81 12.54 1.53 -9.80
C PHE A 81 12.28 0.99 -11.22
N HIS A 82 11.08 0.43 -11.45
CA HIS A 82 10.69 -0.08 -12.77
C HIS A 82 10.62 1.03 -13.83
N SER A 83 10.09 2.21 -13.51
CA SER A 83 10.00 3.30 -14.49
C SER A 83 11.37 3.90 -14.81
N VAL A 84 12.26 4.01 -13.82
CA VAL A 84 13.65 4.44 -14.01
C VAL A 84 14.40 3.43 -14.88
N GLY A 85 14.26 2.14 -14.59
CA GLY A 85 14.85 1.08 -15.38
C GLY A 85 14.33 1.05 -16.81
N LEU A 86 13.03 1.23 -17.02
CA LEU A 86 12.43 1.36 -18.35
C LEU A 86 13.01 2.55 -19.13
N THR A 87 13.23 3.69 -18.47
CA THR A 87 13.87 4.86 -19.09
C THR A 87 15.30 4.52 -19.54
N ILE A 88 16.10 3.90 -18.67
CA ILE A 88 17.47 3.48 -19.00
C ILE A 88 17.47 2.51 -20.19
N LEU A 89 16.57 1.53 -20.22
CA LEU A 89 16.46 0.56 -21.31
C LEU A 89 16.04 1.20 -22.64
N ARG A 90 15.05 2.08 -22.62
CA ARG A 90 14.59 2.78 -23.85
C ARG A 90 15.68 3.67 -24.45
N GLU A 91 16.42 4.40 -23.62
CA GLU A 91 17.52 5.24 -24.07
C GLU A 91 18.70 4.43 -24.63
N ASN A 92 18.85 3.16 -24.24
CA ASN A 92 19.95 2.29 -24.62
C ASN A 92 19.49 0.95 -25.22
N ALA A 93 18.30 0.91 -25.82
CA ALA A 93 17.68 -0.33 -26.30
C ALA A 93 18.64 -1.16 -27.17
N LYS A 94 19.30 -0.53 -28.14
CA LYS A 94 20.27 -1.18 -29.04
C LYS A 94 21.45 -1.80 -28.27
N THR A 95 22.00 -1.11 -27.30
CA THR A 95 23.12 -1.59 -26.46
C THR A 95 22.67 -2.73 -25.56
N ALA A 96 21.42 -2.67 -25.08
CA ALA A 96 20.80 -3.74 -24.29
C ALA A 96 20.34 -4.95 -25.15
N GLY A 97 20.56 -4.93 -26.46
CA GLY A 97 20.11 -5.99 -27.38
C GLY A 97 18.60 -6.06 -27.55
N LEU A 98 17.90 -4.93 -27.34
CA LEU A 98 16.44 -4.82 -27.46
C LEU A 98 16.05 -4.03 -28.72
N PRO A 99 14.89 -4.33 -29.36
CA PRO A 99 14.34 -3.46 -30.37
C PRO A 99 13.95 -2.09 -29.77
N ALA A 100 13.95 -1.03 -30.59
CA ALA A 100 13.66 0.33 -30.13
C ALA A 100 12.22 0.47 -29.58
N ASP A 101 11.31 -0.34 -30.05
CA ASP A 101 9.87 -0.36 -29.74
C ASP A 101 9.44 -1.55 -28.87
N PHE A 102 10.38 -2.16 -28.15
CA PHE A 102 10.06 -3.28 -27.26
C PHE A 102 8.91 -2.95 -26.31
N ARG A 103 8.10 -3.97 -26.00
CA ARG A 103 6.96 -3.87 -25.09
C ARG A 103 7.19 -4.65 -23.80
N ILE A 104 6.47 -4.28 -22.76
CA ILE A 104 6.42 -5.06 -21.52
C ILE A 104 5.41 -6.20 -21.74
N ALA A 105 5.83 -7.44 -21.49
CA ALA A 105 4.99 -8.61 -21.61
C ALA A 105 3.78 -8.55 -20.67
N ASP A 106 2.61 -8.84 -21.20
CA ASP A 106 1.42 -9.04 -20.38
C ASP A 106 1.37 -10.47 -19.79
N ASP A 107 0.40 -10.73 -18.90
CA ASP A 107 0.31 -12.03 -18.22
C ASP A 107 -0.01 -13.18 -19.16
N THR A 108 -0.75 -12.93 -20.24
CA THR A 108 -1.05 -13.97 -21.24
C THR A 108 0.23 -14.32 -22.02
N GLU A 109 0.98 -13.29 -22.44
CA GLU A 109 2.25 -13.44 -23.12
C GLU A 109 3.28 -14.15 -22.22
N ARG A 110 3.34 -13.77 -20.94
CA ARG A 110 4.20 -14.40 -19.93
C ARG A 110 3.79 -15.85 -19.66
N ALA A 111 2.49 -16.10 -19.46
CA ALA A 111 1.98 -17.44 -19.21
C ALA A 111 2.22 -18.37 -20.41
N ALA A 112 2.01 -17.88 -21.63
CA ALA A 112 2.29 -18.63 -22.85
C ALA A 112 3.79 -18.96 -22.98
N ALA A 113 4.66 -17.97 -22.81
CA ALA A 113 6.11 -18.17 -22.83
C ALA A 113 6.58 -19.13 -21.73
N ARG A 114 6.02 -19.03 -20.52
CA ARG A 114 6.35 -19.92 -19.40
C ARG A 114 5.85 -21.35 -19.62
N ALA A 115 4.65 -21.52 -20.18
CA ALA A 115 4.11 -22.83 -20.53
C ALA A 115 4.95 -23.57 -21.58
N GLU A 116 5.54 -22.82 -22.53
CA GLU A 116 6.42 -23.36 -23.56
C GLU A 116 7.82 -23.65 -23.03
N ALA A 117 8.38 -22.73 -22.22
CA ALA A 117 9.73 -22.85 -21.65
C ALA A 117 9.81 -23.85 -20.48
N GLY A 118 8.70 -24.16 -19.80
CA GLY A 118 8.71 -24.91 -18.55
C GLY A 118 9.50 -24.18 -17.47
N ASP A 119 10.41 -24.90 -16.79
CA ASP A 119 11.29 -24.36 -15.73
C ASP A 119 12.60 -23.75 -16.28
N ASP A 120 12.77 -23.68 -17.61
CA ASP A 120 13.97 -23.11 -18.25
C ASP A 120 13.82 -21.58 -18.38
N ASP A 121 14.47 -20.83 -17.49
CA ASP A 121 14.45 -19.36 -17.50
C ASP A 121 15.12 -18.79 -18.76
N ALA A 122 16.16 -19.45 -19.31
CA ALA A 122 16.83 -18.97 -20.51
C ALA A 122 15.94 -19.13 -21.75
N ALA A 123 15.22 -20.25 -21.85
CA ALA A 123 14.20 -20.47 -22.88
C ALA A 123 13.06 -19.47 -22.76
N TYR A 124 12.58 -19.18 -21.54
CA TYR A 124 11.55 -18.19 -21.27
C TYR A 124 11.95 -16.79 -21.78
N VAL A 125 13.12 -16.31 -21.40
CA VAL A 125 13.63 -15.01 -21.86
C VAL A 125 13.78 -14.99 -23.39
N LYS A 126 14.26 -16.07 -24.00
CA LYS A 126 14.41 -16.17 -25.45
C LYS A 126 13.07 -16.06 -26.17
N LEU A 127 12.01 -16.70 -25.65
CA LEU A 127 10.67 -16.61 -26.21
C LEU A 127 10.12 -15.18 -26.12
N LEU A 128 10.31 -14.50 -24.99
CA LEU A 128 9.90 -13.10 -24.87
C LEU A 128 10.65 -12.21 -25.87
N ARG A 129 11.98 -12.38 -26.04
CA ARG A 129 12.77 -11.61 -27.01
C ARG A 129 12.35 -11.84 -28.45
N ALA A 130 11.95 -13.08 -28.79
CA ALA A 130 11.44 -13.41 -30.13
C ALA A 130 10.12 -12.69 -30.47
N ALA A 131 9.40 -12.22 -29.45
CA ALA A 131 8.15 -11.44 -29.56
C ALA A 131 8.35 -9.94 -29.27
N ASP A 132 9.60 -9.44 -29.21
CA ASP A 132 9.94 -8.06 -28.84
C ASP A 132 9.45 -7.65 -27.45
N LEU A 133 9.43 -8.61 -26.52
CA LEU A 133 8.90 -8.43 -25.18
C LEU A 133 10.01 -8.45 -24.11
N VAL A 134 9.76 -7.71 -23.04
CA VAL A 134 10.57 -7.66 -21.80
C VAL A 134 9.64 -7.98 -20.63
N ASP A 135 10.08 -8.84 -19.69
CA ASP A 135 9.31 -9.07 -18.46
C ASP A 135 9.38 -7.84 -17.54
N LEU A 136 8.37 -7.68 -16.69
CA LEU A 136 8.33 -6.60 -15.71
C LEU A 136 9.54 -6.66 -14.76
N ASP A 137 9.91 -7.86 -14.30
CA ASP A 137 11.02 -8.04 -13.36
C ASP A 137 12.38 -7.72 -14.03
N GLU A 138 12.46 -7.83 -15.36
CA GLU A 138 13.63 -7.45 -16.14
C GLU A 138 13.80 -5.92 -16.26
N LEU A 139 12.76 -5.12 -15.99
CA LEU A 139 12.89 -3.65 -16.01
C LEU A 139 13.88 -3.11 -14.98
N VAL A 140 14.28 -3.89 -13.98
CA VAL A 140 15.32 -3.52 -13.03
C VAL A 140 16.59 -4.33 -13.25
N SER A 141 16.50 -5.63 -13.53
CA SER A 141 17.67 -6.51 -13.68
C SER A 141 18.46 -6.24 -14.98
N LEU A 142 17.80 -5.97 -16.10
CA LEU A 142 18.48 -5.63 -17.35
C LEU A 142 19.28 -4.32 -17.28
N PRO A 143 18.74 -3.20 -16.74
CA PRO A 143 19.54 -2.00 -16.50
C PRO A 143 20.76 -2.24 -15.63
N VAL A 144 20.65 -3.07 -14.60
CA VAL A 144 21.79 -3.44 -13.75
C VAL A 144 22.84 -4.17 -14.56
N ALA A 145 22.46 -5.17 -15.35
CA ALA A 145 23.39 -5.89 -16.22
C ALA A 145 24.03 -4.95 -17.26
N LEU A 146 23.22 -4.13 -17.93
CA LEU A 146 23.67 -3.14 -18.90
C LEU A 146 24.71 -2.18 -18.31
N LEU A 147 24.42 -1.61 -17.14
CA LEU A 147 25.32 -0.64 -16.49
C LEU A 147 26.60 -1.30 -15.98
N ARG A 148 26.57 -2.57 -15.56
CA ARG A 148 27.79 -3.33 -15.20
C ARG A 148 28.72 -3.50 -16.40
N ASP A 149 28.16 -3.83 -17.57
CA ASP A 149 28.92 -4.12 -18.79
C ASP A 149 29.39 -2.83 -19.49
N HIS A 150 28.81 -1.67 -19.16
CA HIS A 150 29.02 -0.38 -19.80
C HIS A 150 29.34 0.74 -18.80
N PRO A 151 30.59 0.85 -18.28
CA PRO A 151 30.97 1.88 -17.32
C PRO A 151 30.74 3.33 -17.82
N GLU A 152 30.81 3.54 -19.13
CA GLU A 152 30.53 4.85 -19.75
C GLU A 152 29.06 5.28 -19.57
N LEU A 153 28.12 4.32 -19.49
CA LEU A 153 26.73 4.62 -19.19
C LEU A 153 26.56 4.95 -17.71
N VAL A 154 27.30 4.28 -16.83
CA VAL A 154 27.30 4.59 -15.39
C VAL A 154 27.69 6.05 -15.16
N GLU A 155 28.81 6.50 -15.75
CA GLU A 155 29.28 7.89 -15.63
C GLU A 155 28.24 8.87 -16.18
N ARG A 156 27.64 8.56 -17.36
CA ARG A 156 26.58 9.39 -17.94
C ARG A 156 25.36 9.55 -17.02
N TYR A 157 24.89 8.48 -16.38
CA TYR A 157 23.75 8.56 -15.48
C TYR A 157 24.11 9.18 -14.12
N ARG A 158 25.33 9.01 -13.62
CA ARG A 158 25.85 9.73 -12.44
C ARG A 158 25.95 11.22 -12.68
N ASP A 159 26.37 11.64 -13.86
CA ASP A 159 26.39 13.05 -14.24
C ASP A 159 24.99 13.63 -14.38
N ARG A 160 24.04 12.87 -14.93
CA ARG A 160 22.65 13.27 -15.05
C ARG A 160 21.99 13.34 -13.67
N TRP A 161 22.04 12.27 -12.88
CA TRP A 161 21.39 12.16 -11.58
C TRP A 161 22.38 12.25 -10.43
N ARG A 162 22.86 13.45 -10.20
CA ARG A 162 23.84 13.74 -9.13
C ARG A 162 23.24 13.68 -7.73
N TRP A 163 21.91 13.80 -7.62
CA TRP A 163 21.14 13.76 -6.38
C TRP A 163 20.05 12.72 -6.48
N ILE A 164 20.16 11.67 -5.68
CA ILE A 164 19.23 10.55 -5.69
C ILE A 164 18.48 10.52 -4.35
N PHE A 165 17.16 10.41 -4.42
CA PHE A 165 16.26 10.36 -3.27
C PHE A 165 15.47 9.07 -3.35
N VAL A 166 15.44 8.27 -2.27
CA VAL A 166 14.70 7.01 -2.21
C VAL A 166 13.77 7.02 -1.02
N ASP A 167 12.46 6.99 -1.28
CA ASP A 167 11.44 6.81 -0.25
C ASP A 167 11.24 5.31 0.05
N GLU A 168 10.75 4.99 1.24
CA GLU A 168 10.52 3.63 1.73
C GLU A 168 11.74 2.69 1.55
N TYR A 169 12.95 3.20 1.78
CA TYR A 169 14.21 2.49 1.52
C TYR A 169 14.35 1.13 2.20
N GLN A 170 13.57 0.85 3.27
CA GLN A 170 13.54 -0.44 3.94
C GLN A 170 12.92 -1.58 3.10
N ASP A 171 12.28 -1.26 1.98
CA ASP A 171 11.64 -2.24 1.09
C ASP A 171 12.46 -2.56 -0.17
N VAL A 172 13.68 -2.06 -0.24
CA VAL A 172 14.60 -2.29 -1.37
C VAL A 172 15.03 -3.75 -1.42
N ASP A 173 14.97 -4.37 -2.61
CA ASP A 173 15.53 -5.69 -2.89
C ASP A 173 16.99 -5.62 -3.38
N ALA A 174 17.62 -6.80 -3.57
CA ALA A 174 19.02 -6.90 -3.97
C ALA A 174 19.32 -6.21 -5.33
N THR A 175 18.43 -6.36 -6.30
CA THR A 175 18.61 -5.80 -7.65
C THR A 175 18.45 -4.28 -7.66
N GLN A 176 17.44 -3.79 -6.92
CA GLN A 176 17.21 -2.36 -6.72
C GLN A 176 18.36 -1.71 -5.95
N TYR A 177 18.85 -2.37 -4.90
CA TYR A 177 20.02 -1.91 -4.16
C TYR A 177 21.24 -1.80 -5.07
N GLU A 178 21.47 -2.79 -5.92
CA GLU A 178 22.57 -2.76 -6.85
C GLU A 178 22.44 -1.64 -7.89
N LEU A 179 21.25 -1.42 -8.44
CA LEU A 179 20.98 -0.28 -9.31
C LEU A 179 21.36 1.05 -8.62
N LEU A 180 20.98 1.22 -7.35
CA LEU A 180 21.34 2.41 -6.56
C LEU A 180 22.87 2.54 -6.40
N ARG A 181 23.60 1.43 -6.16
CA ARG A 181 25.07 1.43 -6.03
C ARG A 181 25.77 1.78 -7.33
N LEU A 182 25.21 1.38 -8.47
CA LEU A 182 25.73 1.77 -9.79
C LEU A 182 25.49 3.26 -10.07
N LEU A 183 24.30 3.77 -9.74
CA LEU A 183 23.94 5.17 -9.97
C LEU A 183 24.55 6.13 -8.94
N SER A 184 24.77 5.70 -7.69
CA SER A 184 25.36 6.53 -6.64
C SER A 184 26.64 5.90 -6.09
N PRO A 185 27.82 6.55 -6.22
CA PRO A 185 29.03 6.08 -5.58
C PRO A 185 28.92 6.16 -4.04
N PRO A 186 29.85 5.52 -3.27
CA PRO A 186 29.78 5.47 -1.81
C PRO A 186 29.77 6.83 -1.11
N ASP A 187 30.32 7.87 -1.74
CA ASP A 187 30.36 9.27 -1.29
C ASP A 187 29.32 10.16 -2.00
N GLY A 188 28.48 9.57 -2.85
CA GLY A 188 27.47 10.27 -3.66
C GLY A 188 26.32 10.86 -2.82
N ASN A 189 25.53 11.73 -3.45
CA ASN A 189 24.40 12.38 -2.78
C ASN A 189 23.15 11.48 -2.78
N LEU A 190 23.21 10.36 -2.09
CA LEU A 190 22.07 9.47 -1.87
C LEU A 190 21.35 9.85 -0.57
N CYS A 191 20.10 10.28 -0.68
CA CYS A 191 19.20 10.50 0.44
C CYS A 191 18.19 9.36 0.53
N ALA A 192 18.35 8.47 1.48
CA ALA A 192 17.40 7.39 1.78
C ALA A 192 16.50 7.78 2.96
N ILE A 193 15.20 7.57 2.83
CA ILE A 193 14.24 7.78 3.92
C ILE A 193 13.36 6.55 4.08
N GLY A 194 13.07 6.18 5.34
CA GLY A 194 12.23 5.02 5.62
C GLY A 194 12.12 4.69 7.10
N ASP A 195 11.50 3.57 7.36
CA ASP A 195 11.30 3.00 8.68
C ASP A 195 11.53 1.48 8.65
N PRO A 196 12.62 0.95 9.22
CA PRO A 196 12.89 -0.48 9.19
C PRO A 196 11.82 -1.30 9.95
N ASP A 197 11.09 -0.70 10.90
CA ASP A 197 9.95 -1.35 11.55
C ASP A 197 8.68 -1.40 10.67
N GLN A 198 8.71 -0.85 9.45
CA GLN A 198 7.69 -0.99 8.42
C GLN A 198 8.14 -1.88 7.24
N ALA A 199 9.27 -2.61 7.39
CA ALA A 199 9.71 -3.60 6.40
C ALA A 199 8.83 -4.85 6.49
N ILE A 200 7.93 -5.01 5.51
CA ILE A 200 6.90 -6.07 5.48
C ILE A 200 6.82 -6.77 4.12
N TYR A 201 7.84 -6.66 3.28
CA TYR A 201 7.87 -7.22 1.92
C TYR A 201 9.01 -8.21 1.69
N SER A 202 9.52 -8.89 2.75
CA SER A 202 10.57 -9.89 2.60
C SER A 202 10.15 -11.03 1.67
N PHE A 203 8.88 -11.41 1.67
CA PHE A 203 8.30 -12.40 0.75
C PHE A 203 8.32 -11.98 -0.74
N ARG A 204 8.66 -10.71 -1.02
CA ARG A 204 8.88 -10.14 -2.37
C ARG A 204 10.35 -9.87 -2.67
N GLY A 205 11.26 -10.33 -1.81
CA GLY A 205 12.68 -10.14 -1.97
C GLY A 205 13.26 -8.89 -1.32
N ALA A 206 12.45 -8.07 -0.63
CA ALA A 206 12.96 -6.93 0.12
C ALA A 206 13.87 -7.39 1.27
N ASP A 207 14.98 -6.70 1.46
CA ASP A 207 15.94 -7.00 2.52
C ASP A 207 16.27 -5.75 3.34
N VAL A 208 15.71 -5.69 4.54
CA VAL A 208 15.91 -4.57 5.47
C VAL A 208 17.37 -4.39 5.90
N SER A 209 18.24 -5.36 5.67
CA SER A 209 19.66 -5.26 5.98
C SER A 209 20.34 -4.12 5.22
N TYR A 210 19.88 -3.79 4.00
CA TYR A 210 20.37 -2.63 3.24
C TYR A 210 20.13 -1.31 3.96
N PHE A 211 18.98 -1.19 4.63
CA PHE A 211 18.67 -0.02 5.46
C PHE A 211 19.58 0.03 6.70
N LEU A 212 19.73 -1.10 7.38
CA LEU A 212 20.49 -1.19 8.64
C LEU A 212 21.98 -0.95 8.46
N ARG A 213 22.56 -1.37 7.32
CA ARG A 213 23.97 -1.20 7.01
C ARG A 213 24.31 0.03 6.18
N PHE A 214 23.35 0.94 5.94
CA PHE A 214 23.53 2.14 5.10
C PHE A 214 24.81 2.92 5.45
N SER A 215 25.09 3.14 6.75
CA SER A 215 26.30 3.85 7.20
C SER A 215 27.60 3.04 7.03
N GLN A 216 27.52 1.75 6.71
CA GLN A 216 28.68 0.92 6.36
C GLN A 216 28.94 0.98 4.86
N ASP A 217 27.89 1.06 4.06
CA ASP A 217 27.95 1.04 2.60
C ASP A 217 28.25 2.41 1.99
N PHE A 218 27.91 3.50 2.72
CA PHE A 218 28.09 4.88 2.26
C PHE A 218 28.99 5.66 3.21
N VAL A 219 30.05 6.26 2.64
CA VAL A 219 31.09 6.95 3.40
C VAL A 219 30.54 8.23 4.04
N ASP A 220 30.87 8.45 5.30
CA ASP A 220 30.46 9.63 6.08
C ASP A 220 28.94 9.88 6.09
N ALA A 221 28.15 8.81 5.96
CA ALA A 221 26.71 8.88 5.95
C ALA A 221 26.15 9.57 7.21
N ARG A 222 25.35 10.58 7.00
CA ARG A 222 24.63 11.27 8.08
C ARG A 222 23.36 10.53 8.40
N LEU A 223 23.00 10.48 9.69
CA LEU A 223 21.77 9.90 10.18
C LEU A 223 20.92 10.96 10.86
N VAL A 224 19.68 11.13 10.42
CA VAL A 224 18.68 12.00 11.04
C VAL A 224 17.48 11.17 11.44
N ARG A 225 16.94 11.39 12.65
CA ARG A 225 15.75 10.69 13.14
C ARG A 225 14.58 11.65 13.28
N LEU A 226 13.43 11.27 12.67
CA LEU A 226 12.17 11.98 12.83
C LEU A 226 11.31 11.21 13.84
N THR A 227 11.06 11.81 15.00
CA THR A 227 10.30 11.17 16.09
C THR A 227 8.92 11.77 16.29
N ARG A 228 8.68 13.01 15.83
CA ARG A 228 7.41 13.70 16.03
C ARG A 228 6.34 13.18 15.07
N ASN A 229 5.30 12.56 15.63
CA ASN A 229 4.18 12.01 14.84
C ASN A 229 3.02 13.00 14.76
N TYR A 230 2.57 13.28 13.56
CA TYR A 230 1.47 14.21 13.24
C TYR A 230 0.15 13.52 12.90
N ARG A 231 0.16 12.19 12.79
CA ARG A 231 -0.96 11.39 12.32
C ARG A 231 -1.87 10.98 13.47
N SER A 232 -1.35 10.19 14.38
CA SER A 232 -2.14 9.40 15.32
C SER A 232 -2.25 10.06 16.70
N SER A 233 -3.34 9.77 17.40
CA SER A 233 -3.53 10.16 18.79
C SER A 233 -2.51 9.49 19.73
N ALA A 234 -2.29 10.06 20.90
CA ALA A 234 -1.31 9.57 21.86
C ALA A 234 -1.55 8.11 22.33
N PRO A 235 -2.80 7.65 22.63
CA PRO A 235 -3.05 6.25 23.00
C PRO A 235 -2.70 5.27 21.87
N ILE A 236 -3.02 5.60 20.62
CA ILE A 236 -2.69 4.77 19.46
C ILE A 236 -1.18 4.63 19.30
N LEU A 237 -0.44 5.75 19.43
CA LEU A 237 1.02 5.72 19.32
C LEU A 237 1.66 4.92 20.45
N ALA A 238 1.19 5.09 21.69
CA ALA A 238 1.70 4.35 22.83
C ALA A 238 1.48 2.83 22.63
N ALA A 239 0.30 2.42 22.19
CA ALA A 239 -0.01 1.03 21.89
C ALA A 239 0.89 0.49 20.75
N ALA A 240 1.07 1.25 19.67
CA ALA A 240 1.89 0.83 18.54
C ALA A 240 3.38 0.68 18.91
N VAL A 241 3.95 1.62 19.67
CA VAL A 241 5.35 1.55 20.15
C VAL A 241 5.55 0.36 21.06
N GLN A 242 4.61 0.08 21.97
CA GLN A 242 4.68 -1.10 22.84
C GLN A 242 4.56 -2.40 22.06
N ALA A 243 3.65 -2.45 21.08
CA ALA A 243 3.46 -3.63 20.24
C ALA A 243 4.72 -4.02 19.47
N ILE A 244 5.47 -3.06 18.92
CA ILE A 244 6.69 -3.32 18.14
C ILE A 244 7.94 -3.52 19.01
N ALA A 245 7.96 -3.03 20.24
CA ALA A 245 9.14 -3.01 21.09
C ALA A 245 9.91 -4.37 21.19
N PRO A 246 9.25 -5.55 21.25
CA PRO A 246 9.97 -6.84 21.33
C PRO A 246 10.80 -7.18 20.08
N SER A 247 10.54 -6.56 18.92
CA SER A 247 11.23 -6.86 17.66
C SER A 247 11.61 -5.61 16.87
N THR A 248 11.65 -4.44 17.52
CA THR A 248 12.03 -3.20 16.84
C THR A 248 13.47 -3.25 16.33
N LEU A 249 13.65 -2.77 15.10
CA LEU A 249 14.96 -2.58 14.48
C LEU A 249 15.51 -1.15 14.69
N VAL A 250 14.72 -0.28 15.31
CA VAL A 250 15.11 1.10 15.63
C VAL A 250 15.53 1.18 17.09
N ARG A 251 16.83 1.35 17.33
CA ARG A 251 17.34 1.52 18.70
C ARG A 251 16.65 2.72 19.37
N ASP A 252 16.19 2.51 20.62
CA ASP A 252 15.51 3.52 21.42
C ASP A 252 14.28 4.12 20.68
N ARG A 253 13.46 3.22 20.08
CA ARG A 253 12.26 3.61 19.31
C ARG A 253 11.38 4.56 20.11
N ARG A 254 11.17 5.76 19.56
CA ARG A 254 10.31 6.78 20.14
C ARG A 254 9.46 7.44 19.07
N LEU A 255 8.17 7.65 19.37
CA LEU A 255 7.23 8.42 18.58
C LEU A 255 6.53 9.41 19.51
N ASP A 256 6.76 10.70 19.31
CA ASP A 256 6.21 11.77 20.13
C ASP A 256 4.93 12.30 19.46
N PRO A 257 3.76 12.26 20.10
CA PRO A 257 2.54 12.78 19.53
C PRO A 257 2.61 14.30 19.38
N ALA A 258 2.34 14.80 18.16
CA ALA A 258 2.15 16.24 17.93
C ALA A 258 0.72 16.67 18.29
N ARG A 259 -0.22 15.74 18.24
CA ARG A 259 -1.63 15.95 18.60
C ARG A 259 -1.81 15.59 20.07
N LEU A 260 -1.87 16.61 20.91
CA LEU A 260 -2.11 16.47 22.35
C LEU A 260 -3.60 16.73 22.60
N ASP A 261 -4.38 15.65 22.58
CA ASP A 261 -5.80 15.66 22.97
C ASP A 261 -5.96 14.85 24.26
N PRO A 262 -6.18 15.51 25.41
CA PRO A 262 -6.42 14.81 26.67
C PRO A 262 -7.67 13.92 26.67
N GLY A 263 -8.61 14.19 25.75
CA GLY A 263 -9.84 13.41 25.57
C GLY A 263 -9.74 12.34 24.49
N ALA A 264 -8.54 12.10 23.92
CA ALA A 264 -8.37 11.08 22.88
C ALA A 264 -8.81 9.70 23.39
N PRO A 265 -9.65 8.96 22.61
CA PRO A 265 -10.14 7.67 23.03
C PRO A 265 -8.99 6.66 23.13
N LEU A 266 -9.12 5.73 24.08
CA LEU A 266 -8.27 4.55 24.17
C LEU A 266 -8.50 3.62 22.97
N VAL A 267 -7.63 2.64 22.77
CA VAL A 267 -7.81 1.61 21.74
C VAL A 267 -8.99 0.71 22.15
N GLY A 268 -10.03 0.68 21.34
CA GLY A 268 -11.20 -0.18 21.58
C GLY A 268 -10.83 -1.66 21.40
N ARG A 269 -11.03 -2.51 22.40
CA ARG A 269 -10.79 -3.96 22.31
C ARG A 269 -12.12 -4.72 22.42
N TYR A 270 -12.47 -5.47 21.36
CA TYR A 270 -13.70 -6.23 21.28
C TYR A 270 -13.44 -7.75 21.19
N PRO A 271 -13.77 -8.53 22.22
CA PRO A 271 -13.70 -10.00 22.21
C PRO A 271 -15.00 -10.58 21.65
N ALA A 272 -15.09 -10.77 20.34
CA ALA A 272 -16.27 -11.33 19.67
C ALA A 272 -16.47 -12.82 19.99
N ALA A 273 -17.72 -13.25 20.07
CA ALA A 273 -18.06 -14.66 20.27
C ALA A 273 -17.79 -15.49 19.00
N SER A 274 -18.02 -14.91 17.82
CA SER A 274 -17.88 -15.54 16.51
C SER A 274 -17.51 -14.52 15.43
N VAL A 275 -17.23 -15.01 14.23
CA VAL A 275 -16.97 -14.17 13.04
C VAL A 275 -18.17 -13.27 12.71
N THR A 276 -19.38 -13.79 12.88
CA THR A 276 -20.62 -13.00 12.66
C THR A 276 -20.74 -11.89 13.70
N ASP A 277 -20.46 -12.16 14.97
CA ASP A 277 -20.48 -11.16 16.03
C ASP A 277 -19.40 -10.09 15.83
N GLU A 278 -18.21 -10.48 15.32
CA GLU A 278 -17.15 -9.53 14.94
C GLU A 278 -17.63 -8.60 13.81
N ALA A 279 -18.23 -9.15 12.76
CA ALA A 279 -18.78 -8.37 11.66
C ALA A 279 -19.94 -7.45 12.10
N ASP A 280 -20.84 -7.94 12.94
CA ASP A 280 -21.94 -7.15 13.50
C ASP A 280 -21.44 -6.03 14.43
N PHE A 281 -20.35 -6.27 15.17
CA PHE A 281 -19.67 -5.22 15.95
C PHE A 281 -19.16 -4.10 15.05
N VAL A 282 -18.47 -4.43 13.95
CA VAL A 282 -17.96 -3.45 12.98
C VAL A 282 -19.12 -2.61 12.44
N VAL A 283 -20.21 -3.26 11.99
CA VAL A 283 -21.39 -2.57 11.44
C VAL A 283 -22.03 -1.62 12.47
N ARG A 284 -22.27 -2.11 13.70
CA ARG A 284 -22.87 -1.27 14.77
C ARG A 284 -22.02 -0.06 15.10
N THR A 285 -20.70 -0.26 15.23
CA THR A 285 -19.79 0.84 15.57
C THR A 285 -19.69 1.85 14.43
N ILE A 286 -19.72 1.41 13.16
CA ILE A 286 -19.77 2.31 12.00
C ILE A 286 -21.07 3.12 12.02
N ASP A 287 -22.22 2.48 12.22
CA ASP A 287 -23.52 3.15 12.30
C ASP A 287 -23.54 4.21 13.41
N GLU A 288 -23.00 3.88 14.59
CA GLU A 288 -22.87 4.83 15.71
C GLU A 288 -21.94 6.02 15.38
N LEU A 289 -20.83 5.77 14.67
CA LEU A 289 -19.85 6.79 14.31
C LEU A 289 -20.33 7.74 13.22
N VAL A 290 -21.14 7.26 12.28
CA VAL A 290 -21.66 8.06 11.15
C VAL A 290 -22.96 8.81 11.53
N GLY A 291 -23.49 8.60 12.76
CA GLY A 291 -24.65 9.34 13.28
C GLY A 291 -25.98 8.61 13.22
N GLY A 292 -25.95 7.27 13.12
CA GLY A 292 -27.14 6.43 13.27
C GLY A 292 -28.07 6.51 12.07
N LEU A 293 -27.66 6.02 10.91
CA LEU A 293 -28.46 5.99 9.68
C LEU A 293 -29.47 4.82 9.65
N SER A 294 -29.41 3.89 10.61
CA SER A 294 -30.27 2.71 10.61
C SER A 294 -31.58 2.94 11.41
N HIS A 295 -32.65 2.30 10.97
CA HIS A 295 -33.93 2.27 11.73
C HIS A 295 -33.74 1.79 13.18
N ARG A 296 -32.71 0.99 13.47
CA ARG A 296 -32.38 0.52 14.83
C ARG A 296 -31.84 1.62 15.73
N SER A 297 -31.08 2.58 15.19
CA SER A 297 -30.56 3.73 15.96
C SER A 297 -31.66 4.74 16.24
N LEU A 298 -32.61 4.92 15.33
CA LEU A 298 -33.82 5.74 15.54
C LEU A 298 -34.70 5.19 16.68
N ASP A 299 -34.91 3.85 16.74
CA ASP A 299 -35.70 3.19 17.78
C ASP A 299 -35.03 3.15 19.15
N SER A 300 -33.69 3.24 19.20
CA SER A 300 -32.94 3.15 20.47
C SER A 300 -32.83 4.48 21.24
N GLY A 301 -33.28 5.61 20.66
CA GLY A 301 -33.26 6.92 21.30
C GLY A 301 -31.83 7.43 21.64
N ARG A 302 -30.80 6.89 21.01
CA ARG A 302 -29.39 7.20 21.25
C ARG A 302 -28.83 8.32 20.37
N ILE A 303 -29.66 9.09 19.72
CA ILE A 303 -29.23 10.26 18.96
C ILE A 303 -29.00 11.40 19.95
N ASP A 304 -27.82 11.47 20.53
CA ASP A 304 -27.30 12.74 21.02
C ASP A 304 -26.98 13.57 19.79
N GLY A 305 -27.63 14.73 19.64
CA GLY A 305 -27.59 15.60 18.46
C GLY A 305 -26.23 16.25 18.15
N HIS A 306 -25.14 15.51 18.38
CA HIS A 306 -23.81 15.85 17.89
C HIS A 306 -23.68 15.29 16.46
N THR A 307 -23.67 16.19 15.49
CA THR A 307 -23.26 15.88 14.10
C THR A 307 -21.92 15.16 14.14
N SER A 308 -21.94 13.84 13.88
CA SER A 308 -20.68 13.11 13.75
C SER A 308 -19.97 13.62 12.49
N ASN A 309 -18.71 14.07 12.63
CA ASN A 309 -17.88 14.50 11.50
C ASN A 309 -17.21 13.33 10.76
N VAL A 310 -17.68 12.08 10.96
CA VAL A 310 -17.09 10.87 10.36
C VAL A 310 -17.93 10.43 9.18
N SER A 311 -17.34 10.32 8.01
CA SER A 311 -17.96 9.78 6.79
C SER A 311 -17.53 8.32 6.57
N PHE A 312 -18.18 7.62 5.63
CA PHE A 312 -17.78 6.25 5.29
C PHE A 312 -16.37 6.18 4.71
N SER A 313 -15.92 7.20 4.00
CA SER A 313 -14.57 7.30 3.43
C SER A 313 -13.47 7.44 4.51
N ASP A 314 -13.82 7.86 5.72
CA ASP A 314 -12.90 7.99 6.85
C ASP A 314 -12.60 6.65 7.54
N ILE A 315 -13.29 5.58 7.15
CA ILE A 315 -13.29 4.31 7.86
C ILE A 315 -12.61 3.21 7.04
N ALA A 316 -11.65 2.53 7.67
CA ALA A 316 -11.04 1.33 7.10
C ALA A 316 -11.18 0.12 8.03
N VAL A 317 -11.40 -1.05 7.42
CA VAL A 317 -11.34 -2.35 8.10
C VAL A 317 -10.15 -3.12 7.54
N LEU A 318 -9.18 -3.38 8.41
CA LEU A 318 -7.92 -4.04 8.06
C LEU A 318 -7.93 -5.49 8.56
N TYR A 319 -7.43 -6.38 7.74
CA TYR A 319 -7.36 -7.81 8.04
C TYR A 319 -6.08 -8.43 7.49
N ARG A 320 -5.72 -9.62 7.99
CA ARG A 320 -4.48 -10.29 7.59
C ARG A 320 -4.62 -11.06 6.28
N THR A 321 -5.74 -11.72 6.06
CA THR A 321 -5.99 -12.55 4.88
C THR A 321 -7.30 -12.17 4.20
N ASP A 322 -7.35 -12.30 2.89
CA ASP A 322 -8.52 -11.93 2.07
C ASP A 322 -9.79 -12.71 2.43
N ALA A 323 -9.65 -13.93 2.95
CA ALA A 323 -10.78 -14.73 3.43
C ALA A 323 -11.57 -14.08 4.58
N GLN A 324 -10.95 -13.16 5.34
CA GLN A 324 -11.61 -12.43 6.42
C GLN A 324 -12.53 -11.31 5.92
N ALA A 325 -12.38 -10.88 4.66
CA ALA A 325 -13.16 -9.78 4.09
C ALA A 325 -14.62 -10.17 3.86
N ALA A 326 -14.91 -11.40 3.43
CA ALA A 326 -16.25 -11.80 2.99
C ALA A 326 -17.33 -11.65 4.08
N PRO A 327 -17.17 -12.15 5.31
CA PRO A 327 -18.18 -11.96 6.37
C PRO A 327 -18.46 -10.50 6.70
N ILE A 328 -17.42 -9.65 6.67
CA ILE A 328 -17.53 -8.21 6.97
C ILE A 328 -18.23 -7.51 5.82
N ARG A 329 -17.83 -7.76 4.57
CA ARG A 329 -18.47 -7.21 3.38
C ARG A 329 -19.97 -7.55 3.35
N ASP A 330 -20.31 -8.82 3.61
CA ASP A 330 -21.70 -9.29 3.60
C ASP A 330 -22.53 -8.67 4.73
N ALA A 331 -21.94 -8.41 5.90
CA ALA A 331 -22.59 -7.70 6.99
C ALA A 331 -22.82 -6.21 6.66
N LEU A 332 -21.83 -5.52 6.09
CA LEU A 332 -21.94 -4.15 5.63
C LEU A 332 -22.99 -4.01 4.51
N ALA A 333 -23.00 -4.93 3.56
CA ALA A 333 -24.01 -4.96 2.49
C ALA A 333 -25.43 -5.15 3.02
N ARG A 334 -25.65 -6.05 4.00
CA ARG A 334 -26.96 -6.19 4.66
C ARG A 334 -27.42 -4.93 5.40
N ALA A 335 -26.48 -4.11 5.85
CA ALA A 335 -26.75 -2.83 6.49
C ALA A 335 -26.85 -1.67 5.49
N ASN A 336 -26.76 -1.91 4.18
CA ASN A 336 -26.70 -0.91 3.11
C ASN A 336 -25.53 0.10 3.27
N ILE A 337 -24.44 -0.34 3.88
CA ILE A 337 -23.21 0.47 4.00
C ILE A 337 -22.36 0.24 2.75
N PRO A 338 -22.02 1.30 1.98
CA PRO A 338 -21.20 1.17 0.79
C PRO A 338 -19.77 0.74 1.14
N VAL A 339 -19.19 -0.13 0.32
CA VAL A 339 -17.88 -0.74 0.57
C VAL A 339 -17.01 -0.69 -0.68
N GLN A 340 -15.75 -0.32 -0.53
CA GLN A 340 -14.72 -0.59 -1.53
C GLN A 340 -13.70 -1.58 -0.95
N LYS A 341 -13.42 -2.66 -1.69
CA LYS A 341 -12.41 -3.65 -1.31
C LYS A 341 -11.22 -3.52 -2.27
N ARG A 342 -10.00 -3.53 -1.72
CA ARG A 342 -8.75 -3.55 -2.50
C ARG A 342 -7.73 -4.44 -1.80
N SER A 343 -6.87 -5.06 -2.59
CA SER A 343 -5.76 -5.86 -2.09
C SER A 343 -4.43 -5.35 -2.65
N HIS A 344 -3.34 -5.98 -2.28
CA HIS A 344 -2.01 -5.64 -2.83
C HIS A 344 -1.64 -6.55 -4.02
N ASN A 345 -2.63 -7.19 -4.64
CA ASN A 345 -2.42 -7.94 -5.88
C ASN A 345 -2.12 -6.99 -7.04
N ARG A 346 -1.37 -7.44 -8.01
CA ARG A 346 -1.14 -6.66 -9.22
C ARG A 346 -2.46 -6.53 -9.99
N LEU A 347 -2.77 -5.34 -10.49
CA LEU A 347 -4.01 -5.09 -11.25
C LEU A 347 -4.18 -6.08 -12.40
N ARG A 348 -3.11 -6.36 -13.11
CA ARG A 348 -3.08 -7.27 -14.25
C ARG A 348 -3.41 -8.73 -13.92
N ASP A 349 -3.17 -9.16 -12.66
CA ASP A 349 -3.41 -10.54 -12.21
C ASP A 349 -4.91 -10.81 -11.91
N LEU A 350 -5.74 -9.76 -11.94
CA LEU A 350 -7.19 -9.91 -11.81
C LEU A 350 -7.79 -10.41 -13.11
N PRO A 351 -8.53 -11.54 -13.10
CA PRO A 351 -9.01 -12.21 -14.33
C PRO A 351 -9.75 -11.29 -15.30
N GLY A 352 -10.67 -10.47 -14.81
CA GLY A 352 -11.42 -9.51 -15.60
C GLY A 352 -10.58 -8.36 -16.15
N VAL A 353 -9.53 -7.93 -15.43
CA VAL A 353 -8.66 -6.82 -15.84
C VAL A 353 -7.85 -7.19 -17.08
N ALA A 354 -7.28 -8.39 -17.12
CA ALA A 354 -6.54 -8.88 -18.29
C ALA A 354 -7.43 -8.92 -19.54
N ALA A 355 -8.69 -9.33 -19.40
CA ALA A 355 -9.66 -9.36 -20.50
C ALA A 355 -10.00 -7.95 -21.01
N ILE A 356 -10.27 -7.00 -20.11
CA ILE A 356 -10.55 -5.60 -20.46
C ILE A 356 -9.33 -4.95 -21.12
N ALA A 357 -8.13 -5.13 -20.57
CA ALA A 357 -6.90 -4.59 -21.15
C ALA A 357 -6.64 -5.11 -22.57
N ARG A 358 -6.94 -6.39 -22.85
CA ARG A 358 -6.85 -6.97 -24.18
C ARG A 358 -7.86 -6.36 -25.14
N GLU A 359 -9.12 -6.24 -24.74
CA GLU A 359 -10.16 -5.63 -25.56
C GLU A 359 -9.81 -4.19 -25.94
N LEU A 360 -9.28 -3.40 -25.00
CA LEU A 360 -8.85 -2.02 -25.24
C LEU A 360 -7.68 -1.89 -26.22
N ARG A 361 -6.75 -2.87 -26.25
CA ARG A 361 -5.65 -2.89 -27.23
C ARG A 361 -6.11 -3.12 -28.67
N HIS A 362 -7.18 -3.88 -28.85
CA HIS A 362 -7.73 -4.18 -30.18
C HIS A 362 -8.75 -3.15 -30.65
N ALA A 363 -9.17 -2.24 -29.81
CA ALA A 363 -10.18 -1.22 -30.08
C ALA A 363 -9.56 0.11 -30.60
N ASP A 364 -8.54 0.03 -31.47
CA ASP A 364 -7.93 1.20 -32.09
C ASP A 364 -8.96 1.99 -32.89
N GLY A 365 -9.15 3.28 -32.55
CA GLY A 365 -10.03 4.21 -33.28
C GLY A 365 -11.37 4.54 -32.61
N LEU A 366 -11.72 3.95 -31.47
CA LEU A 366 -12.89 4.39 -30.70
C LEU A 366 -12.56 5.71 -29.98
N GLY A 367 -13.22 6.80 -30.35
CA GLY A 367 -13.15 8.08 -29.63
C GLY A 367 -13.79 7.98 -28.24
N GLY A 368 -13.40 8.89 -27.32
CA GLY A 368 -13.96 8.99 -25.96
C GLY A 368 -12.97 8.67 -24.86
N SER A 369 -13.34 9.01 -23.61
CA SER A 369 -12.48 8.82 -22.45
C SER A 369 -12.19 7.36 -22.17
N VAL A 370 -11.04 7.07 -21.53
CA VAL A 370 -10.65 5.72 -21.11
C VAL A 370 -11.74 5.09 -20.24
N ALA A 371 -12.39 5.86 -19.36
CA ALA A 371 -13.49 5.39 -18.52
C ALA A 371 -14.71 4.91 -19.33
N ALA A 372 -15.05 5.62 -20.41
CA ALA A 372 -16.12 5.20 -21.32
C ALA A 372 -15.77 3.90 -22.05
N ARG A 373 -14.51 3.79 -22.51
CA ARG A 373 -14.00 2.60 -23.22
C ARG A 373 -13.94 1.37 -22.28
N VAL A 374 -13.48 1.53 -21.02
CA VAL A 374 -13.47 0.47 -20.01
C VAL A 374 -14.89 -0.06 -19.76
N ARG A 375 -15.86 0.84 -19.61
CA ARG A 375 -17.25 0.46 -19.39
C ARG A 375 -17.84 -0.28 -20.61
N LEU A 376 -17.57 0.18 -21.82
CA LEU A 376 -18.02 -0.47 -23.04
C LEU A 376 -17.39 -1.86 -23.19
N ALA A 377 -16.08 -1.98 -22.98
CA ALA A 377 -15.37 -3.26 -22.99
C ALA A 377 -15.96 -4.22 -21.95
N GLY A 378 -16.27 -3.72 -20.75
CA GLY A 378 -16.94 -4.49 -19.71
C GLY A 378 -18.30 -5.03 -20.14
N GLN A 379 -19.13 -4.23 -20.77
CA GLN A 379 -20.44 -4.66 -21.29
C GLN A 379 -20.30 -5.75 -22.35
N VAL A 380 -19.40 -5.56 -23.33
CA VAL A 380 -19.16 -6.52 -24.41
C VAL A 380 -18.64 -7.85 -23.85
N LEU A 381 -17.65 -7.80 -22.96
CA LEU A 381 -17.04 -8.98 -22.37
C LEU A 381 -18.01 -9.71 -21.44
N ALA A 382 -18.76 -9.01 -20.59
CA ALA A 382 -19.74 -9.64 -19.71
C ALA A 382 -20.81 -10.40 -20.50
N GLN A 383 -21.27 -9.86 -21.64
CA GLN A 383 -22.19 -10.58 -22.54
C GLN A 383 -21.51 -11.79 -23.20
N ARG A 384 -20.26 -11.66 -23.65
CA ARG A 384 -19.47 -12.75 -24.27
C ARG A 384 -19.28 -13.92 -23.29
N TYR A 385 -18.93 -13.65 -22.04
CA TYR A 385 -18.71 -14.67 -21.00
C TYR A 385 -20.01 -15.20 -20.36
N ALA A 386 -21.16 -14.54 -20.55
CA ALA A 386 -22.46 -15.04 -20.11
C ALA A 386 -22.99 -16.18 -21.01
N THR A 387 -22.48 -16.32 -22.23
CA THR A 387 -22.90 -17.37 -23.18
C THR A 387 -21.93 -18.55 -23.07
N PRO A 388 -22.36 -19.77 -22.68
CA PRO A 388 -21.50 -20.93 -22.61
C PRO A 388 -21.10 -21.35 -24.05
N THR A 389 -19.94 -20.95 -24.50
CA THR A 389 -19.30 -21.45 -25.72
C THR A 389 -18.20 -22.42 -25.35
N LEU A 390 -17.92 -23.40 -26.19
CA LEU A 390 -16.93 -24.49 -26.01
C LEU A 390 -15.47 -24.01 -25.79
N ASP A 391 -15.23 -22.71 -25.73
CA ASP A 391 -13.91 -22.06 -25.65
C ASP A 391 -13.61 -21.44 -24.29
N THR A 392 -14.29 -21.86 -23.21
CA THR A 392 -14.11 -21.35 -21.85
C THR A 392 -12.88 -21.96 -21.13
N THR A 393 -11.70 -21.87 -21.75
CA THR A 393 -10.43 -22.21 -21.08
C THR A 393 -9.95 -21.12 -20.10
N SER A 394 -10.55 -19.93 -20.10
CA SER A 394 -10.05 -18.79 -19.31
C SER A 394 -10.58 -18.70 -17.86
N GLY A 395 -11.61 -19.46 -17.49
CA GLY A 395 -12.21 -19.43 -16.14
C GLY A 395 -12.77 -18.06 -15.69
N VAL A 396 -12.81 -17.05 -16.57
CA VAL A 396 -13.32 -15.70 -16.29
C VAL A 396 -14.84 -15.69 -16.33
N THR A 397 -15.47 -15.13 -15.31
CA THR A 397 -16.92 -15.00 -15.20
C THR A 397 -17.40 -13.58 -15.53
N PRO A 398 -18.69 -13.36 -15.84
CA PRO A 398 -19.26 -12.02 -15.97
C PRO A 398 -19.09 -11.16 -14.70
N GLU A 399 -19.10 -11.79 -13.51
CA GLU A 399 -18.87 -11.11 -12.24
C GLU A 399 -17.42 -10.60 -12.12
N ASP A 400 -16.44 -11.38 -12.59
CA ASP A 400 -15.04 -10.95 -12.64
C ASP A 400 -14.86 -9.72 -13.55
N ILE A 401 -15.59 -9.68 -14.68
CA ILE A 401 -15.55 -8.53 -15.59
C ILE A 401 -16.10 -7.27 -14.93
N TRP A 402 -17.25 -7.36 -14.24
CA TRP A 402 -17.82 -6.19 -13.57
C TRP A 402 -16.95 -5.73 -12.39
N THR A 403 -16.40 -6.67 -11.64
CA THR A 403 -15.41 -6.38 -10.58
C THR A 403 -14.20 -5.63 -11.16
N ALA A 404 -13.71 -6.06 -12.32
CA ALA A 404 -12.61 -5.38 -12.99
C ALA A 404 -12.98 -3.97 -13.48
N VAL A 405 -14.20 -3.77 -14.01
CA VAL A 405 -14.70 -2.43 -14.38
C VAL A 405 -14.70 -1.51 -13.17
N ASP A 406 -15.21 -1.97 -12.03
CA ASP A 406 -15.25 -1.17 -10.79
C ASP A 406 -13.85 -0.84 -10.28
N VAL A 407 -12.92 -1.80 -10.32
CA VAL A 407 -11.52 -1.60 -9.93
C VAL A 407 -10.82 -0.60 -10.86
N LEU A 408 -11.05 -0.68 -12.17
CA LEU A 408 -10.35 0.12 -13.17
C LEU A 408 -10.95 1.52 -13.36
N THR A 409 -12.21 1.74 -13.00
CA THR A 409 -12.91 3.02 -13.23
C THR A 409 -12.18 4.23 -12.63
N PRO A 410 -11.71 4.22 -11.36
CA PRO A 410 -10.97 5.36 -10.81
C PRO A 410 -9.67 5.65 -11.55
N LEU A 411 -8.94 4.59 -11.93
CA LEU A 411 -7.71 4.70 -12.73
C LEU A 411 -8.00 5.28 -14.12
N ALA A 412 -9.05 4.80 -14.78
CA ALA A 412 -9.48 5.26 -16.09
C ALA A 412 -9.86 6.73 -16.10
N HIS A 413 -10.51 7.23 -15.03
CA HIS A 413 -10.81 8.65 -14.89
C HIS A 413 -9.55 9.51 -14.75
N ARG A 414 -8.52 9.03 -14.04
CA ARG A 414 -7.24 9.74 -13.91
C ARG A 414 -6.48 9.85 -15.23
N CYS A 415 -6.56 8.82 -16.07
CA CYS A 415 -5.88 8.79 -17.36
C CYS A 415 -6.59 9.61 -18.45
N GLY A 416 -7.81 10.13 -18.22
CA GLY A 416 -8.54 10.93 -19.19
C GLY A 416 -8.77 10.18 -20.51
N ASP A 417 -8.11 10.61 -21.60
CA ASP A 417 -8.21 10.01 -22.94
C ASP A 417 -6.95 9.17 -23.31
N ASP A 418 -5.94 9.12 -22.43
CA ASP A 418 -4.66 8.43 -22.68
C ASP A 418 -4.75 6.94 -22.37
N VAL A 419 -5.11 6.16 -23.38
CA VAL A 419 -5.19 4.69 -23.30
C VAL A 419 -3.81 4.04 -23.09
N ALA A 420 -2.74 4.60 -23.66
CA ALA A 420 -1.41 4.03 -23.56
C ALA A 420 -0.88 4.15 -22.12
N SER A 421 -1.05 5.32 -21.49
CA SER A 421 -0.76 5.51 -20.07
C SER A 421 -1.60 4.58 -19.18
N PHE A 422 -2.90 4.44 -19.47
CA PHE A 422 -3.79 3.55 -18.73
C PHE A 422 -3.35 2.08 -18.79
N LEU A 423 -3.06 1.56 -19.97
CA LEU A 423 -2.56 0.18 -20.14
C LEU A 423 -1.21 -0.05 -19.46
N SER A 424 -0.31 0.95 -19.54
CA SER A 424 0.96 0.91 -18.81
C SER A 424 0.75 0.88 -17.29
N GLN A 425 -0.24 1.62 -16.78
CA GLN A 425 -0.57 1.61 -15.35
C GLN A 425 -1.20 0.29 -14.90
N ILE A 426 -2.00 -0.37 -15.72
CA ILE A 426 -2.49 -1.73 -15.44
C ILE A 426 -1.33 -2.72 -15.36
N ALA A 427 -0.40 -2.65 -16.31
CA ALA A 427 0.71 -3.61 -16.40
C ALA A 427 1.64 -3.59 -15.18
N THR A 428 1.78 -2.44 -14.51
CA THR A 428 2.75 -2.23 -13.43
C THR A 428 2.13 -1.85 -12.09
N GLY A 429 0.82 -1.57 -12.03
CA GLY A 429 0.11 -1.12 -10.83
C GLY A 429 -0.41 -2.26 -9.96
N ALA A 430 -0.63 -1.95 -8.68
CA ALA A 430 -1.35 -2.82 -7.76
C ALA A 430 -2.83 -2.40 -7.66
N GLU A 431 -3.69 -3.30 -7.21
CA GLU A 431 -5.12 -3.04 -7.00
C GLU A 431 -5.35 -1.85 -6.06
N VAL A 432 -4.47 -1.68 -5.05
CA VAL A 432 -4.53 -0.55 -4.11
C VAL A 432 -4.29 0.80 -4.80
N ASP A 433 -3.58 0.84 -5.92
CA ASP A 433 -3.37 2.07 -6.70
C ASP A 433 -4.66 2.56 -7.39
N ALA A 434 -5.64 1.67 -7.55
CA ALA A 434 -6.97 1.98 -8.07
C ALA A 434 -7.97 2.44 -6.99
N LEU A 435 -7.54 2.55 -5.71
CA LEU A 435 -8.39 3.05 -4.64
C LEU A 435 -8.86 4.47 -4.95
N ASP A 436 -10.17 4.70 -4.86
CA ASP A 436 -10.73 6.04 -4.94
C ASP A 436 -10.86 6.65 -3.53
N PRO A 437 -9.99 7.59 -3.14
CA PRO A 437 -10.06 8.22 -1.82
C PRO A 437 -11.27 9.14 -1.64
N ARG A 438 -12.01 9.44 -2.71
CA ARG A 438 -13.23 10.28 -2.68
C ARG A 438 -14.52 9.45 -2.65
N ALA A 439 -14.41 8.12 -2.79
CA ALA A 439 -15.59 7.26 -2.71
C ALA A 439 -16.15 7.30 -1.28
N GLU A 440 -17.42 7.67 -1.13
CA GLU A 440 -18.15 7.62 0.14
C GLU A 440 -18.46 6.16 0.51
N ALA A 441 -17.41 5.40 0.84
CA ALA A 441 -17.47 3.96 1.11
C ALA A 441 -16.45 3.54 2.16
N VAL A 442 -16.82 2.57 2.98
CA VAL A 442 -15.89 1.92 3.92
C VAL A 442 -14.84 1.14 3.15
N THR A 443 -13.58 1.33 3.49
CA THR A 443 -12.46 0.69 2.80
C THR A 443 -12.08 -0.63 3.48
N LEU A 444 -12.11 -1.74 2.74
CA LEU A 444 -11.66 -3.06 3.17
C LEU A 444 -10.29 -3.37 2.58
N LEU A 445 -9.26 -3.58 3.43
CA LEU A 445 -7.88 -3.77 3.00
C LEU A 445 -7.18 -4.89 3.77
N THR A 446 -6.29 -5.61 3.09
CA THR A 446 -5.29 -6.39 3.82
C THR A 446 -4.30 -5.45 4.53
N LEU A 447 -3.69 -5.92 5.61
CA LEU A 447 -2.66 -5.14 6.33
C LEU A 447 -1.51 -4.69 5.41
N HIS A 448 -1.10 -5.53 4.44
CA HIS A 448 -0.09 -5.17 3.46
C HIS A 448 -0.54 -4.04 2.53
N ALA A 449 -1.79 -4.11 2.05
CA ALA A 449 -2.35 -3.08 1.18
C ALA A 449 -2.58 -1.73 1.89
N ALA A 450 -2.69 -1.75 3.22
CA ALA A 450 -2.87 -0.54 4.01
C ALA A 450 -1.57 0.27 4.21
N LYS A 451 -0.38 -0.30 3.87
CA LYS A 451 0.88 0.43 3.96
C LYS A 451 0.85 1.68 3.08
N GLY A 452 1.33 2.80 3.62
CA GLY A 452 1.28 4.11 2.94
C GLY A 452 -0.03 4.88 3.11
N LEU A 453 -1.14 4.19 3.44
CA LEU A 453 -2.45 4.82 3.66
C LEU A 453 -2.64 5.26 5.12
N GLU A 454 -3.68 6.06 5.37
CA GLU A 454 -4.09 6.50 6.71
C GLU A 454 -5.58 6.84 6.73
N PHE A 455 -6.22 6.56 7.85
CA PHE A 455 -7.66 6.73 8.02
C PHE A 455 -7.98 7.30 9.40
N PRO A 456 -8.97 8.21 9.53
CA PRO A 456 -9.46 8.68 10.83
C PRO A 456 -9.87 7.54 11.77
N VAL A 457 -10.56 6.51 11.24
CA VAL A 457 -11.04 5.36 12.00
C VAL A 457 -10.56 4.06 11.38
N VAL A 458 -9.93 3.21 12.19
CA VAL A 458 -9.45 1.90 11.76
C VAL A 458 -10.01 0.80 12.64
N PHE A 459 -10.56 -0.23 12.02
CA PHE A 459 -10.84 -1.53 12.62
C PHE A 459 -9.77 -2.51 12.18
N LEU A 460 -9.07 -3.12 13.13
CA LEU A 460 -8.14 -4.21 12.90
C LEU A 460 -8.78 -5.50 13.40
N VAL A 461 -9.26 -6.32 12.49
CA VAL A 461 -10.06 -7.51 12.81
C VAL A 461 -9.24 -8.79 12.74
N GLY A 462 -9.67 -9.81 13.49
CA GLY A 462 -9.02 -11.12 13.53
C GLY A 462 -7.66 -11.08 14.19
N CYS A 463 -7.48 -10.30 15.26
CA CYS A 463 -6.26 -10.26 16.08
C CYS A 463 -6.13 -11.55 16.94
N GLU A 464 -5.93 -12.68 16.27
CA GLU A 464 -5.87 -14.02 16.86
C GLU A 464 -4.54 -14.70 16.57
N ASP A 465 -4.05 -15.54 17.48
CA ASP A 465 -2.92 -16.42 17.22
C ASP A 465 -3.23 -17.35 16.03
N GLY A 466 -2.29 -17.45 15.10
CA GLY A 466 -2.43 -18.17 13.85
C GLY A 466 -3.02 -17.35 12.68
N LEU A 467 -3.52 -16.12 12.94
CA LEU A 467 -3.76 -15.08 11.94
C LEU A 467 -2.79 -13.90 12.09
N LEU A 468 -2.51 -13.48 13.30
CA LEU A 468 -1.50 -12.48 13.65
C LEU A 468 -0.74 -12.96 14.91
N PRO A 469 0.41 -13.64 14.75
CA PRO A 469 1.12 -13.97 13.50
C PRO A 469 0.39 -15.03 12.67
N LEU A 470 0.52 -14.94 11.33
CA LEU A 470 -0.02 -15.94 10.42
C LEU A 470 0.76 -17.25 10.59
N ARG A 471 0.01 -18.35 10.76
CA ARG A 471 0.59 -19.71 10.79
C ARG A 471 -0.10 -20.58 9.74
N LEU A 472 0.67 -21.01 8.76
CA LEU A 472 0.17 -21.93 7.75
C LEU A 472 0.15 -23.37 8.30
N PRO A 473 -0.81 -24.22 7.91
CA PRO A 473 -0.86 -25.61 8.33
C PRO A 473 0.45 -26.35 8.01
N GLY A 474 0.99 -27.06 9.01
CA GLY A 474 2.22 -27.86 8.83
C GLY A 474 3.53 -27.06 8.83
N THR A 475 3.50 -25.74 9.07
CA THR A 475 4.71 -24.92 9.19
C THR A 475 4.87 -24.37 10.59
N THR A 476 6.13 -24.25 11.03
CA THR A 476 6.48 -23.51 12.24
C THR A 476 7.21 -22.25 11.80
N PRO A 477 6.63 -21.05 12.01
CA PRO A 477 7.27 -19.82 11.61
C PRO A 477 8.57 -19.59 12.38
N THR A 478 9.57 -19.08 11.70
CA THR A 478 10.84 -18.64 12.28
C THR A 478 10.66 -17.38 13.13
N GLU A 479 11.63 -17.06 13.98
CA GLU A 479 11.63 -15.80 14.74
C GLU A 479 11.62 -14.57 13.82
N ALA A 480 12.28 -14.65 12.67
CA ALA A 480 12.32 -13.59 11.68
C ALA A 480 10.93 -13.35 11.06
N GLU A 481 10.20 -14.42 10.71
CA GLU A 481 8.84 -14.33 10.20
C GLU A 481 7.86 -13.79 11.26
N ILE A 482 8.00 -14.21 12.52
CA ILE A 482 7.20 -13.66 13.63
C ILE A 482 7.50 -12.17 13.82
N ALA A 483 8.76 -11.75 13.70
CA ALA A 483 9.14 -10.34 13.77
C ALA A 483 8.56 -9.53 12.62
N GLU A 484 8.50 -10.09 11.41
CA GLU A 484 7.85 -9.43 10.26
C GLU A 484 6.33 -9.31 10.45
N GLU A 485 5.66 -10.36 10.93
CA GLU A 485 4.24 -10.31 11.29
C GLU A 485 3.96 -9.24 12.37
N ARG A 486 4.89 -9.07 13.32
CA ARG A 486 4.79 -8.00 14.33
C ARG A 486 4.95 -6.62 13.70
N ARG A 487 5.87 -6.45 12.72
CA ARG A 487 5.96 -5.19 11.95
C ARG A 487 4.68 -4.94 11.14
N LEU A 488 4.10 -5.98 10.58
CA LEU A 488 2.82 -5.88 9.88
C LEU A 488 1.69 -5.45 10.81
N PHE A 489 1.63 -5.98 12.03
CA PHE A 489 0.70 -5.53 13.07
C PHE A 489 0.94 -4.05 13.43
N PHE A 490 2.20 -3.65 13.64
CA PHE A 490 2.58 -2.25 13.87
C PHE A 490 2.15 -1.33 12.74
N VAL A 491 2.32 -1.76 11.47
CA VAL A 491 1.80 -1.02 10.31
C VAL A 491 0.30 -0.84 10.44
N GLY A 492 -0.47 -1.88 10.74
CA GLY A 492 -1.92 -1.81 10.92
C GLY A 492 -2.35 -0.80 11.99
N LEU A 493 -1.76 -0.87 13.19
CA LEU A 493 -2.07 0.06 14.29
C LEU A 493 -1.83 1.52 13.90
N THR A 494 -0.73 1.77 13.19
CA THR A 494 -0.30 3.12 12.80
C THR A 494 -1.01 3.69 11.57
N ARG A 495 -2.02 2.97 11.03
CA ARG A 495 -2.91 3.54 9.98
C ARG A 495 -3.98 4.44 10.58
N ALA A 496 -4.32 4.25 11.86
CA ALA A 496 -5.33 5.03 12.55
C ALA A 496 -4.83 6.43 12.93
N GLN A 497 -5.70 7.42 12.72
CA GLN A 497 -5.46 8.81 13.14
C GLN A 497 -6.13 9.09 14.49
N ASP A 498 -7.44 8.87 14.60
CA ASP A 498 -8.27 9.31 15.73
C ASP A 498 -8.79 8.14 16.56
N ARG A 499 -9.23 7.06 15.90
CA ARG A 499 -9.84 5.90 16.56
C ARG A 499 -9.28 4.59 16.02
N LEU A 500 -8.97 3.69 16.92
CA LEU A 500 -8.50 2.35 16.60
C LEU A 500 -9.32 1.32 17.38
N TYR A 501 -9.88 0.34 16.68
CA TYR A 501 -10.56 -0.80 17.25
C TYR A 501 -9.81 -2.07 16.87
N VAL A 502 -9.54 -2.93 17.85
CA VAL A 502 -8.95 -4.26 17.64
C VAL A 502 -9.94 -5.32 18.08
N SER A 503 -10.19 -6.32 17.24
CA SER A 503 -11.10 -7.42 17.57
C SER A 503 -10.48 -8.79 17.37
N HIS A 504 -10.96 -9.77 18.11
CA HIS A 504 -10.63 -11.17 17.95
C HIS A 504 -11.87 -12.01 18.25
N VAL A 505 -11.98 -13.17 17.63
CA VAL A 505 -13.10 -14.09 17.89
C VAL A 505 -12.69 -15.20 18.83
N ARG A 506 -13.66 -15.74 19.59
CA ARG A 506 -13.45 -16.93 20.43
C ARG A 506 -13.48 -18.22 19.62
N ARG A 507 -14.24 -18.23 18.51
CA ARG A 507 -14.37 -19.38 17.61
C ARG A 507 -14.40 -18.94 16.15
N ARG A 508 -13.64 -19.66 15.33
CA ARG A 508 -13.56 -19.43 13.88
C ARG A 508 -13.58 -20.75 13.12
N LEU A 509 -14.34 -20.77 12.03
CA LEU A 509 -14.30 -21.90 11.09
C LEU A 509 -12.99 -21.80 10.28
N ARG A 510 -12.14 -22.83 10.39
CA ARG A 510 -10.90 -22.97 9.61
C ARG A 510 -10.88 -24.36 8.98
N HIS A 511 -10.73 -24.39 7.66
CA HIS A 511 -10.71 -25.64 6.87
C HIS A 511 -11.90 -26.58 7.17
N GLY A 512 -13.09 -26.00 7.31
CA GLY A 512 -14.32 -26.77 7.58
C GLY A 512 -14.52 -27.20 9.05
N GLN A 513 -13.60 -26.85 9.95
CA GLN A 513 -13.70 -27.18 11.39
C GLN A 513 -13.79 -25.90 12.24
N GLU A 514 -14.74 -25.89 13.18
CA GLU A 514 -14.79 -24.84 14.20
C GLU A 514 -13.65 -25.04 15.20
N ARG A 515 -12.84 -23.99 15.39
CA ARG A 515 -11.70 -23.99 16.33
C ARG A 515 -11.85 -22.85 17.32
N GLU A 516 -11.48 -23.13 18.57
CA GLU A 516 -11.27 -22.08 19.56
C GLU A 516 -10.05 -21.25 19.20
N CYS A 517 -10.18 -19.94 19.31
CA CYS A 517 -9.14 -18.98 19.00
C CYS A 517 -8.65 -18.30 20.29
N VAL A 518 -7.34 -18.07 20.35
CA VAL A 518 -6.68 -17.32 21.42
C VAL A 518 -6.33 -15.93 20.86
N PRO A 519 -6.45 -14.87 21.65
CA PRO A 519 -6.01 -13.54 21.22
C PRO A 519 -4.56 -13.56 20.71
N SER A 520 -4.25 -12.68 19.77
CA SER A 520 -2.88 -12.54 19.26
C SER A 520 -1.90 -12.22 20.39
N PRO A 521 -0.74 -12.91 20.44
CA PRO A 521 0.30 -12.62 21.43
C PRO A 521 0.91 -11.20 21.25
N PHE A 522 0.64 -10.55 20.13
CA PHE A 522 1.07 -9.16 19.91
C PHE A 522 0.29 -8.15 20.77
N LEU A 523 -0.94 -8.49 21.16
CA LEU A 523 -1.75 -7.69 22.08
C LEU A 523 -1.20 -7.72 23.52
N ASP A 524 -0.50 -8.79 23.91
CA ASP A 524 0.04 -8.94 25.26
C ASP A 524 1.23 -7.99 25.53
N ALA A 525 1.86 -7.47 24.48
CA ALA A 525 2.92 -6.46 24.61
C ALA A 525 2.38 -5.04 24.91
N ILE A 526 1.07 -4.84 24.83
CA ILE A 526 0.42 -3.53 25.01
C ILE A 526 -0.18 -3.48 26.40
N ASP A 527 0.11 -2.37 27.13
CA ASP A 527 -0.45 -2.13 28.46
C ASP A 527 -1.99 -2.18 28.44
N ALA A 528 -2.56 -2.90 29.38
CA ALA A 528 -4.02 -3.02 29.52
C ALA A 528 -4.72 -1.67 29.74
N GLY A 529 -4.03 -0.69 30.32
CA GLY A 529 -4.52 0.67 30.52
C GLY A 529 -4.70 1.48 29.24
N LEU A 530 -4.14 1.01 28.11
CA LEU A 530 -4.34 1.63 26.78
C LEU A 530 -5.58 1.09 26.07
N PHE A 531 -6.24 0.05 26.60
CA PHE A 531 -7.44 -0.53 26.02
C PHE A 531 -8.72 -0.09 26.75
N GLU A 532 -9.71 0.27 25.96
CA GLU A 532 -11.10 0.32 26.38
C GLU A 532 -11.78 -1.02 26.02
N ARG A 533 -12.28 -1.75 27.02
CA ARG A 533 -12.96 -3.02 26.81
C ARG A 533 -14.38 -2.79 26.33
N LEU A 534 -14.67 -3.23 25.11
CA LEU A 534 -15.98 -3.11 24.49
C LEU A 534 -16.77 -4.43 24.62
N GLY A 535 -18.09 -4.34 24.71
CA GLY A 535 -18.98 -5.54 24.75
C GLY A 535 -19.36 -6.04 26.14
N ASP A 536 -18.77 -5.53 27.23
CA ASP A 536 -19.14 -5.89 28.62
C ASP A 536 -20.39 -5.13 29.13
N SER A 537 -21.02 -4.32 28.29
CA SER A 537 -22.31 -3.69 28.64
C SER A 537 -23.39 -4.76 28.64
N ALA A 538 -23.75 -5.26 29.82
CA ALA A 538 -25.00 -5.99 29.99
C ALA A 538 -26.16 -5.21 29.31
N PRO A 539 -27.05 -5.86 28.55
CA PRO A 539 -28.14 -5.15 27.92
C PRO A 539 -28.87 -4.37 29.01
N ARG A 540 -28.83 -3.04 28.95
CA ARG A 540 -29.62 -2.19 29.81
C ARG A 540 -31.06 -2.61 29.55
N ARG A 541 -31.69 -3.28 30.52
CA ARG A 541 -33.13 -3.57 30.49
C ARG A 541 -33.81 -2.26 30.14
N PRO A 542 -34.71 -2.24 29.14
CA PRO A 542 -35.54 -1.07 28.90
C PRO A 542 -36.21 -0.71 30.21
N LYS A 543 -36.04 0.53 30.68
CA LYS A 543 -36.83 1.04 31.76
C LYS A 543 -38.28 1.04 31.23
N ASP A 544 -39.10 0.14 31.73
CA ASP A 544 -40.55 0.16 31.53
C ASP A 544 -41.06 1.57 31.89
N ARG A 545 -41.23 2.40 30.88
CA ARG A 545 -42.08 3.58 31.00
C ARG A 545 -43.51 3.09 30.92
N GLN A 546 -44.03 2.64 32.05
CA GLN A 546 -45.45 2.58 32.22
C GLN A 546 -46.01 4.01 32.06
N LEU A 547 -46.54 4.29 30.89
CA LEU A 547 -47.42 5.43 30.69
C LEU A 547 -48.65 5.19 31.58
N ARG A 548 -48.72 5.83 32.73
CA ARG A 548 -49.97 6.00 33.47
C ARG A 548 -50.84 6.92 32.62
N LEU A 549 -51.78 6.35 31.88
CA LEU A 549 -52.95 7.05 31.38
C LEU A 549 -53.84 7.37 32.57
N LEU A 550 -53.96 8.63 32.91
CA LEU A 550 -55.06 9.25 33.62
C LEU A 550 -55.66 10.30 32.72
#